data_2d95fff0047ba135b73d8f2e1eeb47e1
#
_entry.id   2d95fff0047ba135b73d8f2e1eeb47e1
#
_cell.length_a   1.000
_cell.length_b   1.000
_cell.length_c   1.000
_cell.angle_alpha   90.00
_cell.angle_beta   90.00
_cell.angle_gamma   90.00
#
_symmetry.space_group_name_H-M   'P 1'
#
loop_
_entity.id
_entity.type
_entity.pdbx_description
1 polymer ?
#
loop_
_entity_poly.entity_id
_entity_poly.type
_entity_poly.pdbx_seq_one_letter_code
_entity_poly.pdbx_strand_id
1 'polypeptide(L)'
;HGRGYSTTDKEAVHTLADGSVHPMTTDEVGRGRSHTHSFRVGADYNIAKNHQLSFVYNGGYSTSHNWKGVTGTQVSTTHGNSTDWLHNGRLDYRTPFGLKAGAELTYYRSPSDQLLHSRMQDEELDFYTEDCQRINRWKFFLAQEHSLGKGWDLNYGAIYTTSIDNSYQYY
;
A
#
# COMPACT_ATOMS: atom_id res chain seq x y z
N HIS A 1 -15.31 -7.27 1.53
CA HIS A 1 -15.74 -7.56 0.16
C HIS A 1 -16.33 -6.31 -0.47
N GLY A 2 -15.66 -5.75 -1.48
CA GLY A 2 -16.09 -4.57 -2.21
C GLY A 2 -16.36 -4.90 -3.68
N ARG A 3 -17.38 -4.28 -4.26
CA ARG A 3 -17.63 -4.24 -5.69
C ARG A 3 -17.84 -2.79 -6.09
N GLY A 4 -17.15 -2.34 -7.12
CA GLY A 4 -17.28 -1.01 -7.70
C GLY A 4 -17.74 -1.10 -9.15
N TYR A 5 -18.52 -0.12 -9.56
CA TYR A 5 -18.91 0.12 -10.94
C TYR A 5 -18.77 1.62 -11.21
N SER A 6 -18.20 1.97 -12.35
CA SER A 6 -18.07 3.36 -12.79
C SER A 6 -18.36 3.47 -14.28
N THR A 7 -18.98 4.58 -14.68
CA THR A 7 -19.11 4.99 -16.07
C THR A 7 -18.59 6.41 -16.19
N THR A 8 -17.91 6.71 -17.27
CA THR A 8 -17.40 8.05 -17.56
C THR A 8 -17.43 8.28 -19.05
N ASP A 9 -18.09 9.34 -19.47
CA ASP A 9 -18.11 9.80 -20.84
C ASP A 9 -17.05 10.91 -20.96
N LYS A 10 -16.19 10.82 -21.97
CA LYS A 10 -15.11 11.78 -22.20
C LYS A 10 -15.19 12.29 -23.63
N GLU A 11 -15.18 13.58 -23.75
CA GLU A 11 -15.00 14.29 -25.02
C GLU A 11 -13.65 15.00 -24.98
N ALA A 12 -12.85 14.81 -25.99
CA ALA A 12 -11.57 15.48 -26.16
C ALA A 12 -11.42 15.96 -27.61
N VAL A 13 -10.67 17.01 -27.78
CA VAL A 13 -10.33 17.54 -29.09
C VAL A 13 -8.82 17.51 -29.25
N HIS A 14 -8.34 16.74 -30.19
CA HIS A 14 -6.93 16.71 -30.58
C HIS A 14 -6.68 17.66 -31.73
N THR A 15 -5.79 18.63 -31.52
CA THR A 15 -5.28 19.50 -32.59
C THR A 15 -3.89 19.01 -32.99
N LEU A 16 -3.75 18.60 -34.24
CA LEU A 16 -2.46 18.17 -34.79
C LEU A 16 -1.57 19.36 -35.13
N ALA A 17 -0.29 19.10 -35.37
CA ALA A 17 0.69 20.14 -35.70
C ALA A 17 0.39 20.88 -37.03
N ASP A 18 -0.38 20.27 -37.92
CA ASP A 18 -0.87 20.87 -39.18
C ASP A 18 -2.14 21.74 -38.99
N GLY A 19 -2.63 21.86 -37.75
CA GLY A 19 -3.83 22.60 -37.42
C GLY A 19 -5.14 21.84 -37.61
N SER A 20 -5.12 20.59 -38.04
CA SER A 20 -6.32 19.76 -38.13
C SER A 20 -6.87 19.40 -36.76
N VAL A 21 -8.19 19.35 -36.66
CA VAL A 21 -8.90 19.11 -35.39
C VAL A 21 -9.66 17.79 -35.48
N HIS A 22 -9.32 16.88 -34.56
CA HIS A 22 -9.95 15.56 -34.46
C HIS A 22 -10.72 15.43 -33.15
N PRO A 23 -12.05 15.45 -33.20
CA PRO A 23 -12.86 15.15 -32.00
C PRO A 23 -12.73 13.68 -31.63
N MET A 24 -12.52 13.40 -30.36
CA MET A 24 -12.50 12.05 -29.78
C MET A 24 -13.62 11.96 -28.76
N THR A 25 -14.47 10.97 -28.93
CA THR A 25 -15.49 10.64 -27.93
C THR A 25 -15.23 9.23 -27.43
N THR A 26 -15.14 9.06 -26.13
CA THR A 26 -14.94 7.74 -25.51
C THR A 26 -15.87 7.54 -24.34
N ASP A 27 -16.49 6.38 -24.30
CA ASP A 27 -17.31 5.90 -23.19
C ASP A 27 -16.47 4.88 -22.42
N GLU A 28 -16.33 5.10 -21.13
CA GLU A 28 -15.53 4.25 -20.24
C GLU A 28 -16.44 3.56 -19.24
N VAL A 29 -16.29 2.24 -19.13
CA VAL A 29 -16.97 1.40 -18.14
C VAL A 29 -15.93 0.69 -17.30
N GLY A 30 -15.99 0.87 -15.99
CA GLY A 30 -15.11 0.22 -15.03
C GLY A 30 -15.87 -0.72 -14.09
N ARG A 31 -15.29 -1.87 -13.80
CA ARG A 31 -15.77 -2.81 -12.79
C ARG A 31 -14.61 -3.24 -11.92
N GLY A 32 -14.82 -3.22 -10.60
CA GLY A 32 -13.82 -3.64 -9.63
C GLY A 32 -14.41 -4.59 -8.60
N ARG A 33 -13.58 -5.51 -8.15
CA ARG A 33 -13.89 -6.42 -7.06
C ARG A 33 -12.68 -6.53 -6.15
N SER A 34 -12.87 -6.33 -4.85
CA SER A 34 -11.83 -6.47 -3.86
C SER A 34 -12.25 -7.32 -2.67
N HIS A 35 -11.29 -8.05 -2.13
CA HIS A 35 -11.41 -8.80 -0.90
C HIS A 35 -10.27 -8.42 0.01
N THR A 36 -10.60 -8.03 1.24
CA THR A 36 -9.60 -7.68 2.23
C THR A 36 -9.86 -8.47 3.51
N HIS A 37 -8.80 -9.07 4.02
CA HIS A 37 -8.77 -9.76 5.29
C HIS A 37 -7.72 -9.10 6.16
N SER A 38 -8.06 -8.80 7.41
CA SER A 38 -7.12 -8.29 8.38
C SER A 38 -7.34 -8.96 9.73
N PHE A 39 -6.24 -9.15 10.45
CA PHE A 39 -6.29 -9.70 11.80
C PHE A 39 -5.26 -9.01 12.67
N ARG A 40 -5.55 -9.00 13.97
CA ARG A 40 -4.66 -8.45 14.98
C ARG A 40 -4.60 -9.39 16.16
N VAL A 41 -3.39 -9.66 16.62
CA VAL A 41 -3.11 -10.44 17.83
C VAL A 41 -2.19 -9.63 18.72
N GLY A 42 -2.43 -9.63 20.00
CA GLY A 42 -1.59 -8.95 20.98
C GLY A 42 -1.52 -9.73 22.26
N ALA A 43 -0.42 -9.60 22.97
CA ALA A 43 -0.21 -10.18 24.28
C ALA A 43 0.64 -9.24 25.14
N ASP A 44 0.24 -9.12 26.40
CA ASP A 44 1.00 -8.44 27.43
C ASP A 44 1.47 -9.45 28.46
N TYR A 45 2.74 -9.37 28.83
CA TYR A 45 3.35 -10.26 29.81
C TYR A 45 4.12 -9.46 30.86
N ASN A 46 3.78 -9.68 32.11
CA ASN A 46 4.50 -9.10 33.24
C ASN A 46 5.63 -10.05 33.66
N ILE A 47 6.86 -9.75 33.25
CA ILE A 47 8.06 -10.55 33.52
C ILE A 47 8.38 -10.51 35.04
N ALA A 48 8.21 -9.34 35.66
CA ALA A 48 8.41 -9.10 37.07
C ALA A 48 7.55 -7.90 37.52
N LYS A 49 7.61 -7.54 38.80
CA LYS A 49 6.90 -6.37 39.32
C LYS A 49 7.28 -5.12 38.54
N ASN A 50 6.29 -4.52 37.85
CA ASN A 50 6.42 -3.32 37.00
C ASN A 50 7.37 -3.48 35.78
N HIS A 51 7.67 -4.71 35.36
CA HIS A 51 8.34 -5.03 34.12
C HIS A 51 7.32 -5.61 33.15
N GLN A 52 7.00 -4.89 32.10
CA GLN A 52 5.99 -5.30 31.13
C GLN A 52 6.61 -5.48 29.74
N LEU A 53 6.30 -6.61 29.13
CA LEU A 53 6.57 -6.90 27.73
C LEU A 53 5.24 -6.94 26.98
N SER A 54 5.11 -6.14 25.95
CA SER A 54 3.91 -6.10 25.10
C SER A 54 4.27 -6.48 23.68
N PHE A 55 3.53 -7.39 23.09
CA PHE A 55 3.65 -7.78 21.70
C PHE A 55 2.35 -7.53 20.97
N VAL A 56 2.44 -6.95 19.78
CA VAL A 56 1.30 -6.77 18.86
C VAL A 56 1.72 -7.19 17.47
N TYR A 57 0.88 -7.98 16.84
CA TYR A 57 1.04 -8.33 15.44
C TYR A 57 -0.24 -8.00 14.67
N ASN A 58 -0.09 -7.33 13.53
CA ASN A 58 -1.15 -7.04 12.58
C ASN A 58 -0.81 -7.70 11.25
N GLY A 59 -1.75 -8.44 10.69
CA GLY A 59 -1.65 -9.03 9.36
C GLY A 59 -2.76 -8.51 8.46
N GLY A 60 -2.45 -8.28 7.21
CA GLY A 60 -3.40 -7.88 6.18
C GLY A 60 -3.13 -8.62 4.87
N TYR A 61 -4.18 -9.03 4.21
CA TYR A 61 -4.17 -9.61 2.88
C TYR A 61 -5.32 -8.99 2.08
N SER A 62 -5.02 -8.47 0.91
CA SER A 62 -6.02 -7.90 0.01
C SER A 62 -5.78 -8.37 -1.41
N THR A 63 -6.86 -8.70 -2.11
CA THR A 63 -6.85 -8.95 -3.55
C THR A 63 -7.80 -8.00 -4.24
N SER A 64 -7.39 -7.52 -5.40
CA SER A 64 -8.21 -6.67 -6.25
C SER A 64 -8.16 -7.14 -7.69
N HIS A 65 -9.32 -7.16 -8.33
CA HIS A 65 -9.48 -7.43 -9.75
C HIS A 65 -10.23 -6.25 -10.37
N ASN A 66 -9.64 -5.63 -11.35
CA ASN A 66 -10.21 -4.50 -12.06
C ASN A 66 -10.35 -4.83 -13.53
N TRP A 67 -11.48 -4.45 -14.08
CA TRP A 67 -11.74 -4.48 -15.51
C TRP A 67 -12.19 -3.09 -15.95
N LYS A 68 -11.68 -2.63 -17.07
CA LYS A 68 -12.03 -1.38 -17.68
C LYS A 68 -12.18 -1.57 -19.17
N GLY A 69 -13.31 -1.17 -19.72
CA GLY A 69 -13.58 -1.12 -21.13
C GLY A 69 -13.74 0.32 -21.59
N VAL A 70 -13.16 0.65 -22.72
CA VAL A 70 -13.29 1.94 -23.41
C VAL A 70 -13.82 1.66 -24.80
N THR A 71 -14.86 2.40 -25.20
CA THR A 71 -15.47 2.35 -26.54
C THR A 71 -15.55 3.77 -27.13
N GLY A 72 -15.67 3.85 -28.43
CA GLY A 72 -15.71 5.14 -29.16
C GLY A 72 -14.63 5.22 -30.23
N THR A 73 -13.95 6.34 -30.31
CA THR A 73 -12.87 6.56 -31.28
C THR A 73 -11.67 5.57 -31.09
N GLN A 74 -11.45 5.15 -29.86
CA GLN A 74 -10.53 4.08 -29.49
C GLN A 74 -11.32 3.00 -28.75
N VAL A 75 -11.05 1.74 -29.03
CA VAL A 75 -11.57 0.61 -28.28
C VAL A 75 -10.44 -0.03 -27.50
N SER A 76 -10.59 -0.15 -26.19
CA SER A 76 -9.60 -0.85 -25.38
C SER A 76 -10.24 -1.57 -24.21
N THR A 77 -9.58 -2.64 -23.78
CA THR A 77 -9.95 -3.41 -22.60
C THR A 77 -8.73 -3.57 -21.72
N THR A 78 -8.88 -3.25 -20.46
CA THR A 78 -7.82 -3.41 -19.46
C THR A 78 -8.28 -4.37 -18.39
N HIS A 79 -7.47 -5.36 -18.10
CA HIS A 79 -7.61 -6.25 -16.96
C HIS A 79 -6.43 -6.04 -16.03
N GLY A 80 -6.70 -5.83 -14.76
CA GLY A 80 -5.66 -5.67 -13.75
C GLY A 80 -5.97 -6.48 -12.51
N ASN A 81 -4.94 -7.11 -11.97
CA ASN A 81 -5.00 -7.84 -10.72
C ASN A 81 -3.94 -7.28 -9.77
N SER A 82 -4.26 -7.21 -8.49
CA SER A 82 -3.27 -6.91 -7.46
C SER A 82 -3.49 -7.76 -6.22
N THR A 83 -2.41 -8.02 -5.52
CA THR A 83 -2.43 -8.75 -4.25
C THR A 83 -1.51 -8.04 -3.28
N ASP A 84 -2.05 -7.61 -2.15
CA ASP A 84 -1.31 -6.89 -1.13
C ASP A 84 -1.14 -7.77 0.12
N TRP A 85 0.08 -7.80 0.63
CA TRP A 85 0.43 -8.43 1.90
C TRP A 85 1.02 -7.38 2.82
N LEU A 86 0.48 -7.27 4.02
CA LEU A 86 1.00 -6.40 5.07
C LEU A 86 1.18 -7.20 6.35
N HIS A 87 2.39 -7.15 6.88
CA HIS A 87 2.72 -7.72 8.17
C HIS A 87 3.40 -6.63 9.00
N ASN A 88 2.87 -6.38 10.19
CA ASN A 88 3.45 -5.44 11.13
C ASN A 88 3.53 -6.09 12.49
N GLY A 89 4.74 -6.24 13.01
CA GLY A 89 5.03 -6.75 14.34
C GLY A 89 5.65 -5.66 15.21
N ARG A 90 5.18 -5.52 16.44
CA ARG A 90 5.72 -4.58 17.41
C ARG A 90 5.94 -5.24 18.75
N LEU A 91 7.11 -5.00 19.33
CA LEU A 91 7.50 -5.43 20.65
C LEU A 91 7.87 -4.21 21.47
N ASP A 92 7.25 -4.05 22.62
CA ASP A 92 7.50 -2.99 23.58
C ASP A 92 7.90 -3.57 24.94
N TYR A 93 8.93 -3.02 25.54
CA TYR A 93 9.36 -3.35 26.90
C TYR A 93 9.39 -2.10 27.76
N ARG A 94 8.82 -2.19 28.95
CA ARG A 94 8.78 -1.13 29.96
C ARG A 94 9.31 -1.61 31.28
N THR A 95 10.06 -0.73 31.94
CA THR A 95 10.65 -0.98 33.25
C THR A 95 10.06 -0.03 34.30
N PRO A 96 10.19 -0.38 35.61
CA PRO A 96 9.72 0.49 36.68
C PRO A 96 10.54 1.77 36.87
N PHE A 97 11.75 1.82 36.33
CA PHE A 97 12.64 3.00 36.40
C PHE A 97 12.55 3.90 35.19
N GLY A 98 11.47 3.81 34.40
CA GLY A 98 11.16 4.72 33.31
C GLY A 98 11.81 4.38 31.95
N LEU A 99 12.57 3.28 31.84
CA LEU A 99 13.09 2.82 30.55
C LEU A 99 11.99 2.19 29.71
N LYS A 100 11.88 2.64 28.46
CA LYS A 100 10.99 2.09 27.44
C LYS A 100 11.84 1.74 26.22
N ALA A 101 11.79 0.51 25.78
CA ALA A 101 12.52 0.04 24.60
C ALA A 101 11.57 -0.75 23.71
N GLY A 102 11.81 -0.75 22.43
CA GLY A 102 11.00 -1.57 21.54
C GLY A 102 11.52 -1.65 20.13
N ALA A 103 10.90 -2.55 19.39
CA ALA A 103 11.17 -2.80 17.99
C ALA A 103 9.87 -2.93 17.21
N GLU A 104 9.86 -2.43 15.98
CA GLU A 104 8.76 -2.57 15.05
C GLU A 104 9.31 -3.05 13.71
N LEU A 105 8.68 -4.08 13.16
CA LEU A 105 8.94 -4.61 11.84
C LEU A 105 7.69 -4.39 10.98
N THR A 106 7.86 -3.82 9.80
CA THR A 106 6.84 -3.77 8.76
C THR A 106 7.35 -4.47 7.52
N TYR A 107 6.60 -5.43 7.04
CA TYR A 107 6.78 -6.06 5.74
C TYR A 107 5.56 -5.79 4.88
N TYR A 108 5.78 -5.23 3.71
CA TYR A 108 4.75 -5.01 2.69
C TYR A 108 5.21 -5.60 1.38
N ARG A 109 4.30 -6.28 0.68
CA ARG A 109 4.51 -6.78 -0.68
C ARG A 109 3.24 -6.59 -1.48
N SER A 110 3.37 -6.02 -2.66
CA SER A 110 2.27 -5.72 -3.58
C SER A 110 2.66 -6.10 -5.01
N PRO A 111 2.51 -7.36 -5.41
CA PRO A 111 2.54 -7.72 -6.83
C PRO A 111 1.25 -7.28 -7.51
N SER A 112 1.37 -6.75 -8.72
CA SER A 112 0.26 -6.46 -9.59
C SER A 112 0.58 -6.79 -11.05
N ASP A 113 -0.43 -7.11 -11.82
CA ASP A 113 -0.36 -7.34 -13.25
C ASP A 113 -1.46 -6.59 -13.99
N GLN A 114 -1.16 -6.18 -15.19
CA GLN A 114 -2.11 -5.51 -16.07
C GLN A 114 -1.95 -5.98 -17.49
N LEU A 115 -3.05 -6.39 -18.11
CA LEU A 115 -3.16 -6.66 -19.53
C LEU A 115 -4.02 -5.56 -20.16
N LEU A 116 -3.46 -4.84 -21.12
CA LEU A 116 -4.15 -3.90 -21.98
C LEU A 116 -4.24 -4.48 -23.38
N HIS A 117 -5.46 -4.61 -23.87
CA HIS A 117 -5.78 -4.87 -25.27
C HIS A 117 -6.36 -3.57 -25.84
N SER A 118 -5.76 -3.03 -26.88
CA SER A 118 -6.20 -1.78 -27.51
C SER A 118 -6.26 -1.95 -29.02
N ARG A 119 -7.34 -1.42 -29.60
CA ARG A 119 -7.55 -1.36 -31.05
C ARG A 119 -7.85 0.07 -31.45
N MET A 120 -7.04 0.58 -32.37
CA MET A 120 -7.20 1.89 -32.96
C MET A 120 -7.08 1.81 -34.48
N GLN A 121 -8.18 2.09 -35.18
CA GLN A 121 -8.32 1.84 -36.63
C GLN A 121 -8.06 0.34 -36.95
N ASP A 122 -7.00 0.04 -37.69
CA ASP A 122 -6.64 -1.32 -38.10
C ASP A 122 -5.45 -1.88 -37.29
N GLU A 123 -4.96 -1.14 -36.30
CA GLU A 123 -3.87 -1.57 -35.43
C GLU A 123 -4.39 -2.15 -34.12
N GLU A 124 -3.93 -3.34 -33.79
CA GLU A 124 -4.16 -4.00 -32.50
C GLU A 124 -2.85 -3.97 -31.69
N LEU A 125 -2.96 -3.60 -30.41
CA LEU A 125 -1.85 -3.57 -29.49
C LEU A 125 -2.23 -4.33 -28.23
N ASP A 126 -1.47 -5.35 -27.90
CA ASP A 126 -1.52 -6.07 -26.64
C ASP A 126 -0.30 -5.67 -25.81
N PHE A 127 -0.56 -5.22 -24.60
CA PHE A 127 0.49 -4.78 -23.70
C PHE A 127 0.26 -5.39 -22.32
N TYR A 128 1.25 -6.14 -21.86
CA TYR A 128 1.24 -6.75 -20.53
C TYR A 128 2.30 -6.09 -19.66
N THR A 129 1.92 -5.75 -18.44
CA THR A 129 2.84 -5.27 -17.42
C THR A 129 2.72 -6.09 -16.15
N GLU A 130 3.83 -6.33 -15.53
CA GLU A 130 3.90 -6.90 -14.19
C GLU A 130 4.77 -5.99 -13.32
N ASP A 131 4.29 -5.64 -12.16
CA ASP A 131 5.04 -4.87 -11.17
C ASP A 131 4.94 -5.50 -9.79
N CYS A 132 5.95 -5.28 -8.98
CA CYS A 132 5.93 -5.70 -7.59
C CYS A 132 6.72 -4.70 -6.75
N GLN A 133 6.08 -4.23 -5.70
CA GLN A 133 6.74 -3.47 -4.66
C GLN A 133 6.94 -4.33 -3.41
N ARG A 134 8.12 -4.25 -2.82
CA ARG A 134 8.44 -4.91 -1.56
C ARG A 134 9.14 -3.94 -0.63
N ILE A 135 8.56 -3.72 0.54
CA ILE A 135 9.11 -2.83 1.58
C ILE A 135 9.39 -3.64 2.84
N ASN A 136 10.61 -3.55 3.34
CA ASN A 136 11.02 -4.04 4.64
C ASN A 136 11.46 -2.85 5.48
N ARG A 137 10.78 -2.57 6.58
CA ARG A 137 11.09 -1.47 7.48
C ARG A 137 11.28 -1.97 8.90
N TRP A 138 12.40 -1.59 9.48
CA TRP A 138 12.72 -1.83 10.88
C TRP A 138 12.81 -0.51 11.61
N LYS A 139 12.24 -0.47 12.80
CA LYS A 139 12.33 0.68 13.69
C LYS A 139 12.64 0.18 15.10
N PHE A 140 13.68 0.72 15.67
CA PHE A 140 14.06 0.48 17.06
C PHE A 140 13.95 1.79 17.82
N PHE A 141 13.46 1.73 19.04
CA PHE A 141 13.37 2.90 19.89
C PHE A 141 13.81 2.58 21.31
N LEU A 142 14.41 3.58 21.92
CA LEU A 142 14.80 3.58 23.32
C LEU A 142 14.42 4.94 23.89
N ALA A 143 13.74 4.97 25.01
CA ALA A 143 13.37 6.19 25.71
C ALA A 143 13.53 6.00 27.21
N GLN A 144 13.95 7.03 27.88
CA GLN A 144 14.13 7.07 29.33
C GLN A 144 13.44 8.28 29.91
N GLU A 145 12.75 8.06 31.00
CA GLU A 145 12.04 9.08 31.76
C GLU A 145 12.57 9.12 33.20
N HIS A 146 13.04 10.28 33.63
CA HIS A 146 13.54 10.51 34.98
C HIS A 146 12.76 11.62 35.65
N SER A 147 12.20 11.37 36.81
CA SER A 147 11.66 12.42 37.66
C SER A 147 12.79 13.00 38.52
N LEU A 148 13.07 14.30 38.33
CA LEU A 148 14.11 15.03 39.06
C LEU A 148 13.56 15.65 40.36
N GLY A 149 12.28 15.45 40.65
CA GLY A 149 11.59 16.07 41.79
C GLY A 149 11.23 17.54 41.54
N LYS A 150 10.49 18.14 42.49
CA LYS A 150 10.01 19.56 42.41
C LYS A 150 9.24 19.89 41.11
N GLY A 151 8.58 18.87 40.52
CA GLY A 151 7.80 19.04 39.28
C GLY A 151 8.64 19.04 37.99
N TRP A 152 9.93 18.63 38.03
CA TRP A 152 10.76 18.48 36.86
C TRP A 152 10.84 17.00 36.44
N ASP A 153 10.52 16.71 35.16
CA ASP A 153 10.70 15.41 34.51
C ASP A 153 11.61 15.58 33.29
N LEU A 154 12.60 14.70 33.18
CA LEU A 154 13.54 14.65 32.06
C LEU A 154 13.21 13.44 31.19
N ASN A 155 12.85 13.69 29.93
CA ASN A 155 12.59 12.67 28.92
C ASN A 155 13.62 12.75 27.81
N TYR A 156 14.28 11.64 27.49
CA TYR A 156 15.21 11.55 26.38
C TYR A 156 15.15 10.17 25.73
N GLY A 157 15.60 10.08 24.50
CA GLY A 157 15.55 8.82 23.78
C GLY A 157 16.19 8.89 22.41
N ALA A 158 16.23 7.75 21.75
CA ALA A 158 16.72 7.59 20.41
C ALA A 158 15.79 6.70 19.60
N ILE A 159 15.68 6.98 18.31
CA ILE A 159 14.95 6.16 17.34
C ILE A 159 15.90 5.89 16.18
N TYR A 160 16.04 4.62 15.83
CA TYR A 160 16.70 4.19 14.62
C TYR A 160 15.68 3.57 13.67
N THR A 161 15.67 4.00 12.43
CA THR A 161 14.78 3.46 11.40
C THR A 161 15.60 3.13 10.16
N THR A 162 15.42 1.94 9.64
CA THR A 162 15.95 1.53 8.35
C THR A 162 14.82 0.99 7.47
N SER A 163 14.87 1.29 6.18
CA SER A 163 13.88 0.82 5.20
C SER A 163 14.61 0.36 3.94
N ILE A 164 14.21 -0.80 3.45
CA ILE A 164 14.65 -1.32 2.17
C ILE A 164 13.40 -1.41 1.31
N ASP A 165 13.39 -0.68 0.20
CA ASP A 165 12.33 -0.71 -0.81
C ASP A 165 12.92 -1.30 -2.09
N ASN A 166 12.33 -2.39 -2.55
CA ASN A 166 12.66 -3.04 -3.80
C ASN A 166 11.39 -3.03 -4.67
N SER A 167 11.46 -2.35 -5.80
CA SER A 167 10.41 -2.36 -6.80
C SER A 167 10.97 -2.75 -8.15
N TYR A 168 10.19 -3.51 -8.90
CA TYR A 168 10.50 -3.86 -10.27
C TYR A 168 9.24 -3.79 -11.13
N GLN A 169 9.45 -3.53 -12.42
CA GLN A 169 8.40 -3.50 -13.42
C GLN A 169 8.93 -4.17 -14.69
N TYR A 170 8.13 -5.06 -15.27
CA TYR A 170 8.38 -5.73 -16.56
C TYR A 170 7.30 -5.30 -17.56
N TYR A 171 7.72 -5.23 -18.83
CA TYR A 171 6.87 -4.87 -19.95
C TYR A 171 6.92 -5.98 -21.01
#